data_dbc2e0cc7a22e8c03aaed0cd7fe5410b
#
_entry.id   dbc2e0cc7a22e8c03aaed0cd7fe5410b
#
_cell.length_a   1.000
_cell.length_b   1.000
_cell.length_c   1.000
_cell.angle_alpha   90.00
_cell.angle_beta   90.00
_cell.angle_gamma   90.00
#
_symmetry.space_group_name_H-M   'P 1'
#
loop_
_entity.id
_entity.type
_entity.pdbx_description
1 polymer ?
#
loop_
_entity_poly.entity_id
_entity_poly.type
_entity_poly.pdbx_seq_one_letter_code
_entity_poly.pdbx_strand_id
1 'polypeptide(L)'
;MADSDVDTMSLKELKELIARAGLNLDGCIEKPDIRQRAREALAALAAKPAAPPPSGNAKHTLGGYSCIVKAPADVLSGAVAADLAVVVLHGYGASNSDFADVPSLVNPHLDSSKRVMYVFPQAPMSAIGVAWWQIDIMGFLTVATAGEAAIAKMIREEPKGLKQACHQ
;
A
#
# COMPACT_ATOMS: atom_id res chain seq x y z
N MET A 1 13.61 -22.41 0.82
CA MET A 1 14.71 -22.10 -0.11
C MET A 1 15.97 -22.64 0.53
N ALA A 2 16.64 -23.56 -0.13
CA ALA A 2 17.80 -24.24 0.45
C ALA A 2 19.09 -23.45 0.19
N ASP A 3 20.11 -23.69 0.99
CA ASP A 3 21.46 -23.09 0.92
C ASP A 3 22.11 -23.19 -0.49
N SER A 4 21.66 -24.14 -1.30
CA SER A 4 22.09 -24.37 -2.69
C SER A 4 21.70 -23.26 -3.69
N ASP A 5 20.70 -22.43 -3.39
CA ASP A 5 20.26 -21.37 -4.31
C ASP A 5 21.24 -20.19 -4.36
N VAL A 6 21.91 -19.87 -3.24
CA VAL A 6 22.86 -18.74 -3.15
C VAL A 6 24.06 -18.92 -4.09
N ASP A 7 24.49 -20.18 -4.31
CA ASP A 7 25.68 -20.46 -5.13
C ASP A 7 25.42 -20.28 -6.64
N THR A 8 24.17 -20.34 -7.06
CA THR A 8 23.73 -20.16 -8.44
C THR A 8 23.33 -18.71 -8.76
N MET A 9 23.08 -17.90 -7.74
CA MET A 9 22.65 -16.50 -7.92
C MET A 9 23.74 -15.61 -8.54
N SER A 10 23.29 -14.67 -9.38
CA SER A 10 24.14 -13.61 -9.92
C SER A 10 24.53 -12.61 -8.81
N LEU A 11 25.61 -11.86 -9.03
CA LEU A 11 26.06 -10.81 -8.11
C LEU A 11 24.98 -9.75 -7.81
N LYS A 12 24.14 -9.45 -8.80
CA LYS A 12 23.02 -8.51 -8.66
C LYS A 12 21.97 -9.06 -7.71
N GLU A 13 21.55 -10.29 -7.90
CA GLU A 13 20.57 -10.96 -7.05
C GLU A 13 21.05 -11.12 -5.60
N LEU A 14 22.35 -11.44 -5.41
CA LEU A 14 22.94 -11.52 -4.08
C LEU A 14 22.91 -10.16 -3.35
N LYS A 15 23.23 -9.07 -4.03
CA LYS A 15 23.18 -7.71 -3.46
C LYS A 15 21.76 -7.28 -3.13
N GLU A 16 20.78 -7.58 -4.00
CA GLU A 16 19.37 -7.31 -3.75
C GLU A 16 18.85 -8.09 -2.53
N LEU A 17 19.25 -9.35 -2.39
CA LEU A 17 18.90 -10.19 -1.25
C LEU A 17 19.44 -9.62 0.07
N ILE A 18 20.72 -9.20 0.08
CA ILE A 18 21.39 -8.60 1.25
C ILE A 18 20.69 -7.30 1.64
N ALA A 19 20.40 -6.42 0.67
CA ALA A 19 19.70 -5.17 0.92
C ALA A 19 18.28 -5.39 1.47
N ARG A 20 17.56 -6.39 0.94
CA ARG A 20 16.22 -6.77 1.41
C ARG A 20 16.20 -7.29 2.84
N ALA A 21 17.29 -7.91 3.30
CA ALA A 21 17.46 -8.32 4.69
C ALA A 21 17.86 -7.17 5.62
N GLY A 22 18.09 -5.96 5.09
CA GLY A 22 18.58 -4.81 5.85
C GLY A 22 20.06 -4.91 6.24
N LEU A 23 20.81 -5.80 5.59
CA LEU A 23 22.25 -5.94 5.79
C LEU A 23 23.01 -5.08 4.77
N ASN A 24 24.21 -4.64 5.19
CA ASN A 24 25.12 -3.90 4.30
C ASN A 24 26.21 -4.82 3.72
N LEU A 25 26.98 -4.29 2.79
CA LEU A 25 28.11 -4.97 2.14
C LEU A 25 29.45 -4.61 2.75
N ASP A 26 29.46 -3.95 3.91
CA ASP A 26 30.70 -3.53 4.57
C ASP A 26 31.55 -4.76 4.90
N GLY A 27 32.82 -4.71 4.49
CA GLY A 27 33.75 -5.82 4.65
C GLY A 27 33.65 -6.94 3.61
N CYS A 28 32.69 -6.88 2.66
CA CYS A 28 32.59 -7.85 1.56
C CYS A 28 33.45 -7.37 0.38
N ILE A 29 34.68 -7.86 0.29
CA ILE A 29 35.63 -7.47 -0.76
C ILE A 29 35.56 -8.44 -1.93
N GLU A 30 35.35 -9.72 -1.68
CA GLU A 30 35.36 -10.78 -2.68
C GLU A 30 34.00 -11.44 -2.88
N LYS A 31 33.81 -12.14 -4.01
CA LYS A 31 32.58 -12.85 -4.34
C LYS A 31 32.16 -13.89 -3.28
N PRO A 32 33.08 -14.62 -2.63
CA PRO A 32 32.76 -15.50 -1.52
C PRO A 32 32.15 -14.77 -0.33
N ASP A 33 32.66 -13.58 0.02
CA ASP A 33 32.13 -12.77 1.13
C ASP A 33 30.70 -12.35 0.88
N ILE A 34 30.39 -11.93 -0.35
CA ILE A 34 29.03 -11.55 -0.75
C ILE A 34 28.08 -12.75 -0.67
N ARG A 35 28.54 -13.95 -1.05
CA ARG A 35 27.74 -15.16 -0.91
C ARG A 35 27.50 -15.54 0.56
N GLN A 36 28.51 -15.42 1.40
CA GLN A 36 28.37 -15.64 2.83
C GLN A 36 27.37 -14.65 3.45
N ARG A 37 27.48 -13.37 3.12
CA ARG A 37 26.57 -12.35 3.58
C ARG A 37 25.14 -12.58 3.06
N ALA A 38 24.97 -13.13 1.85
CA ALA A 38 23.68 -13.51 1.32
C ALA A 38 23.06 -14.70 2.06
N ARG A 39 23.85 -15.68 2.52
CA ARG A 39 23.37 -16.76 3.40
C ARG A 39 22.90 -16.22 4.75
N GLU A 40 23.65 -15.29 5.34
CA GLU A 40 23.23 -14.58 6.55
C GLU A 40 21.93 -13.81 6.34
N ALA A 41 21.78 -13.16 5.18
CA ALA A 41 20.55 -12.47 4.78
C ALA A 41 19.36 -13.42 4.66
N LEU A 42 19.54 -14.60 4.04
CA LEU A 42 18.50 -15.64 4.00
C LEU A 42 18.12 -16.14 5.39
N ALA A 43 19.10 -16.41 6.23
CA ALA A 43 18.86 -16.85 7.61
C ALA A 43 18.12 -15.76 8.41
N ALA A 44 18.49 -14.49 8.25
CA ALA A 44 17.82 -13.36 8.89
C ALA A 44 16.38 -13.19 8.40
N LEU A 45 16.13 -13.34 7.10
CA LEU A 45 14.79 -13.30 6.50
C LEU A 45 13.93 -14.49 6.94
N ALA A 46 14.53 -15.67 7.09
CA ALA A 46 13.84 -16.87 7.58
C ALA A 46 13.56 -16.83 9.09
N ALA A 47 14.46 -16.23 9.87
CA ALA A 47 14.31 -16.05 11.32
C ALA A 47 13.37 -14.92 11.70
N LYS A 48 13.10 -13.99 10.75
CA LYS A 48 12.17 -12.89 10.97
C LYS A 48 10.76 -13.45 10.98
N PRO A 49 10.02 -13.40 12.12
CA PRO A 49 8.65 -13.87 12.13
C PRO A 49 7.87 -13.08 11.08
N ALA A 50 7.29 -13.78 10.10
CA ALA A 50 6.36 -13.16 9.18
C ALA A 50 5.29 -12.47 10.02
N ALA A 51 5.05 -11.17 9.78
CA ALA A 51 3.88 -10.53 10.37
C ALA A 51 2.68 -11.40 10.02
N PRO A 52 1.83 -11.79 10.98
CA PRO A 52 0.66 -12.59 10.68
C PRO A 52 -0.10 -11.90 9.55
N PRO A 53 -0.55 -12.64 8.53
CA PRO A 53 -1.34 -12.03 7.46
C PRO A 53 -2.53 -11.31 8.11
N PRO A 54 -2.98 -10.19 7.54
CA PRO A 54 -4.14 -9.47 8.08
C PRO A 54 -5.31 -10.45 8.14
N SER A 55 -5.61 -10.93 9.34
CA SER A 55 -6.57 -12.01 9.59
C SER A 55 -7.89 -11.42 10.07
N GLY A 56 -8.59 -10.69 9.19
CA GLY A 56 -9.94 -10.26 9.47
C GLY A 56 -10.38 -9.11 8.57
N ASN A 57 -11.59 -9.25 8.03
CA ASN A 57 -12.34 -8.16 7.41
C ASN A 57 -13.37 -7.70 8.44
N ALA A 58 -13.11 -6.60 9.11
CA ALA A 58 -14.11 -5.97 9.97
C ALA A 58 -14.74 -4.79 9.24
N LYS A 59 -16.08 -4.69 9.29
CA LYS A 59 -16.78 -3.48 8.82
C LYS A 59 -16.87 -2.52 10.00
N HIS A 60 -16.39 -1.32 9.80
CA HIS A 60 -16.39 -0.24 10.80
C HIS A 60 -17.00 1.03 10.21
N THR A 61 -17.51 1.88 11.10
CA THR A 61 -17.85 3.26 10.74
C THR A 61 -16.78 4.16 11.34
N LEU A 62 -15.97 4.80 10.48
CA LEU A 62 -14.90 5.69 10.89
C LEU A 62 -15.13 7.06 10.25
N GLY A 63 -15.18 8.12 11.06
CA GLY A 63 -15.43 9.46 10.55
C GLY A 63 -16.73 9.60 9.76
N GLY A 64 -17.76 8.80 10.08
CA GLY A 64 -19.02 8.79 9.33
C GLY A 64 -19.04 7.93 8.07
N TYR A 65 -17.90 7.36 7.66
CA TYR A 65 -17.79 6.51 6.48
C TYR A 65 -17.83 5.02 6.86
N SER A 66 -18.54 4.22 6.06
CA SER A 66 -18.44 2.76 6.13
C SER A 66 -17.08 2.32 5.61
N CYS A 67 -16.29 1.64 6.44
CA CYS A 67 -14.93 1.22 6.11
C CYS A 67 -14.79 -0.30 6.20
N ILE A 68 -14.03 -0.88 5.26
CA ILE A 68 -13.42 -2.19 5.47
C ILE A 68 -12.08 -1.95 6.15
N VAL A 69 -11.81 -2.66 7.24
CA VAL A 69 -10.52 -2.59 7.95
C VAL A 69 -9.88 -3.97 7.90
N LYS A 70 -8.63 -4.02 7.48
CA LYS A 70 -7.80 -5.23 7.48
C LYS A 70 -6.55 -4.99 8.32
N ALA A 71 -6.38 -5.78 9.35
CA ALA A 71 -5.21 -5.73 10.23
C ALA A 71 -5.00 -7.08 10.93
N PRO A 72 -3.84 -7.30 11.60
CA PRO A 72 -3.63 -8.41 12.50
C PRO A 72 -4.71 -8.46 13.60
N ALA A 73 -5.04 -9.66 14.08
CA ALA A 73 -6.12 -9.86 15.03
C ALA A 73 -5.95 -9.09 16.35
N ASP A 74 -4.70 -8.95 16.82
CA ASP A 74 -4.36 -8.18 18.02
C ASP A 74 -4.59 -6.67 17.86
N VAL A 75 -4.41 -6.15 16.64
CA VAL A 75 -4.73 -4.76 16.29
C VAL A 75 -6.26 -4.56 16.17
N LEU A 76 -6.97 -5.49 15.50
CA LEU A 76 -8.42 -5.41 15.34
C LEU A 76 -9.15 -5.49 16.69
N SER A 77 -8.63 -6.26 17.64
CA SER A 77 -9.19 -6.36 19.01
C SER A 77 -8.85 -5.15 19.89
N GLY A 78 -7.97 -4.27 19.43
CA GLY A 78 -7.49 -3.13 20.23
C GLY A 78 -6.45 -3.51 21.30
N ALA A 79 -5.97 -4.76 21.31
CA ALA A 79 -4.96 -5.21 22.29
C ALA A 79 -3.61 -4.54 22.03
N VAL A 80 -3.28 -4.24 20.78
CA VAL A 80 -2.04 -3.56 20.38
C VAL A 80 -2.35 -2.50 19.33
N ALA A 81 -1.64 -1.39 19.36
CA ALA A 81 -1.74 -0.36 18.33
C ALA A 81 -1.06 -0.81 17.02
N ALA A 82 -1.57 -0.35 15.90
CA ALA A 82 -0.87 -0.50 14.63
C ALA A 82 0.38 0.39 14.59
N ASP A 83 1.46 -0.13 14.01
CA ASP A 83 2.68 0.66 13.75
C ASP A 83 2.51 1.57 12.54
N LEU A 84 1.66 1.17 11.59
CA LEU A 84 1.37 1.88 10.36
C LEU A 84 -0.10 1.73 10.00
N ALA A 85 -0.75 2.84 9.64
CA ALA A 85 -2.08 2.86 9.06
C ALA A 85 -1.99 3.31 7.59
N VAL A 86 -2.58 2.51 6.69
CA VAL A 86 -2.65 2.79 5.26
C VAL A 86 -4.10 3.00 4.89
N VAL A 87 -4.46 4.20 4.44
CA VAL A 87 -5.81 4.51 3.95
C VAL A 87 -5.80 4.41 2.44
N VAL A 88 -6.68 3.58 1.88
CA VAL A 88 -6.80 3.33 0.44
C VAL A 88 -8.14 3.83 -0.05
N LEU A 89 -8.11 4.87 -0.88
CA LEU A 89 -9.30 5.48 -1.46
C LEU A 89 -9.57 4.88 -2.84
N HIS A 90 -10.79 4.42 -3.07
CA HIS A 90 -11.22 3.95 -4.39
C HIS A 90 -11.55 5.11 -5.34
N GLY A 91 -11.61 4.82 -6.65
CA GLY A 91 -11.95 5.81 -7.68
C GLY A 91 -13.44 6.13 -7.76
N TYR A 92 -13.79 7.04 -8.66
CA TYR A 92 -15.17 7.38 -8.99
C TYR A 92 -15.95 6.15 -9.48
N GLY A 93 -17.15 5.95 -8.95
CA GLY A 93 -18.02 4.82 -9.30
C GLY A 93 -17.59 3.45 -8.79
N ALA A 94 -16.43 3.38 -8.13
CA ALA A 94 -15.87 2.15 -7.58
C ALA A 94 -16.38 1.88 -6.15
N SER A 95 -15.84 0.86 -5.49
CA SER A 95 -16.18 0.49 -4.12
C SER A 95 -14.95 0.26 -3.25
N ASN A 96 -15.12 0.29 -1.95
CA ASN A 96 -14.06 0.03 -0.99
C ASN A 96 -13.53 -1.42 -1.02
N SER A 97 -14.21 -2.33 -1.70
CA SER A 97 -13.76 -3.72 -1.90
C SER A 97 -12.81 -3.89 -3.08
N ASP A 98 -12.74 -2.92 -4.02
CA ASP A 98 -11.99 -3.05 -5.26
C ASP A 98 -10.47 -3.14 -5.04
N PHE A 99 -10.00 -2.62 -3.91
CA PHE A 99 -8.58 -2.69 -3.50
C PHE A 99 -8.35 -3.65 -2.33
N ALA A 100 -9.25 -4.62 -2.12
CA ALA A 100 -9.16 -5.54 -0.98
C ALA A 100 -7.90 -6.41 -0.97
N ASP A 101 -7.22 -6.57 -2.10
CA ASP A 101 -5.98 -7.32 -2.28
C ASP A 101 -4.69 -6.49 -2.07
N VAL A 102 -4.79 -5.16 -1.94
CA VAL A 102 -3.64 -4.26 -1.69
C VAL A 102 -2.73 -4.75 -0.56
N PRO A 103 -3.23 -5.25 0.59
CA PRO A 103 -2.35 -5.79 1.62
C PRO A 103 -1.44 -6.92 1.15
N SER A 104 -1.93 -7.77 0.26
CA SER A 104 -1.16 -8.90 -0.30
C SER A 104 -0.05 -8.43 -1.23
N LEU A 105 -0.24 -7.29 -1.89
CA LEU A 105 0.74 -6.69 -2.79
C LEU A 105 1.79 -5.87 -2.03
N VAL A 106 1.38 -5.17 -0.97
CA VAL A 106 2.23 -4.22 -0.25
C VAL A 106 3.03 -4.88 0.88
N ASN A 107 2.41 -5.77 1.67
CA ASN A 107 3.06 -6.40 2.82
C ASN A 107 4.39 -7.08 2.53
N PRO A 108 4.61 -7.77 1.39
CA PRO A 108 5.91 -8.36 1.06
C PRO A 108 7.05 -7.36 0.97
N HIS A 109 6.75 -6.08 0.76
CA HIS A 109 7.73 -4.99 0.64
C HIS A 109 7.92 -4.20 1.93
N LEU A 110 7.12 -4.47 2.96
CA LEU A 110 7.21 -3.82 4.26
C LEU A 110 8.06 -4.63 5.24
N ASP A 111 8.47 -3.95 6.30
CA ASP A 111 9.10 -4.63 7.43
C ASP A 111 8.10 -5.58 8.08
N SER A 112 8.39 -6.89 8.04
CA SER A 112 7.53 -7.95 8.57
C SER A 112 7.32 -7.89 10.09
N SER A 113 8.10 -7.08 10.82
CA SER A 113 7.89 -6.84 12.25
C SER A 113 6.81 -5.79 12.52
N LYS A 114 6.40 -5.03 11.50
CA LYS A 114 5.41 -3.96 11.63
C LYS A 114 3.99 -4.49 11.54
N ARG A 115 3.14 -4.04 12.45
CA ARG A 115 1.69 -4.26 12.40
C ARG A 115 1.05 -3.18 11.54
N VAL A 116 0.59 -3.59 10.36
CA VAL A 116 -0.02 -2.67 9.40
C VAL A 116 -1.53 -2.81 9.43
N MET A 117 -2.23 -1.70 9.57
CA MET A 117 -3.67 -1.60 9.45
C MET A 117 -4.02 -0.92 8.12
N TYR A 118 -4.84 -1.57 7.32
CA TYR A 118 -5.39 -1.01 6.09
C TYR A 118 -6.83 -0.61 6.30
N VAL A 119 -7.17 0.60 5.89
CA VAL A 119 -8.53 1.16 5.98
C VAL A 119 -9.00 1.51 4.57
N PHE A 120 -10.12 0.94 4.17
CA PHE A 120 -10.77 1.16 2.87
C PHE A 120 -12.12 1.82 3.09
N PRO A 121 -12.19 3.14 3.14
CA PRO A 121 -13.47 3.83 3.31
C PRO A 121 -14.30 3.78 2.02
N GLN A 122 -15.63 3.78 2.18
CA GLN A 122 -16.59 3.86 1.10
C GLN A 122 -17.01 5.31 0.90
N ALA A 123 -16.80 5.82 -0.32
CA ALA A 123 -17.30 7.15 -0.68
C ALA A 123 -18.84 7.17 -0.65
N PRO A 124 -19.44 8.32 -0.30
CA PRO A 124 -20.89 8.44 -0.25
C PRO A 124 -21.52 8.30 -1.64
N MET A 125 -22.77 7.81 -1.66
CA MET A 125 -23.59 7.83 -2.85
C MET A 125 -24.10 9.26 -3.06
N SER A 126 -23.89 9.79 -4.25
CA SER A 126 -24.40 11.10 -4.68
C SER A 126 -25.36 10.95 -5.87
N ALA A 127 -25.96 12.04 -6.34
CA ALA A 127 -26.82 12.04 -7.53
C ALA A 127 -26.08 11.61 -8.81
N ILE A 128 -24.76 11.74 -8.84
CA ILE A 128 -23.89 11.35 -9.96
C ILE A 128 -23.19 10.00 -9.77
N GLY A 129 -23.52 9.26 -8.69
CA GLY A 129 -22.91 7.99 -8.32
C GLY A 129 -22.02 8.08 -7.07
N VAL A 130 -21.19 7.05 -6.86
CA VAL A 130 -20.26 6.96 -5.73
C VAL A 130 -19.06 7.84 -5.99
N ALA A 131 -18.85 8.86 -5.15
CA ALA A 131 -17.76 9.82 -5.32
C ALA A 131 -17.37 10.48 -3.98
N TRP A 132 -16.09 10.81 -3.81
CA TRP A 132 -15.57 11.54 -2.65
C TRP A 132 -16.01 13.00 -2.64
N TRP A 133 -16.18 13.60 -3.83
CA TRP A 133 -16.71 14.93 -4.02
C TRP A 133 -17.48 15.00 -5.33
N GLN A 134 -18.21 16.07 -5.53
CA GLN A 134 -18.98 16.27 -6.75
C GLN A 134 -18.06 16.53 -7.94
N ILE A 135 -18.10 15.64 -8.94
CA ILE A 135 -17.30 15.77 -10.16
C ILE A 135 -18.20 16.30 -11.28
N ASP A 136 -17.76 17.38 -11.91
CA ASP A 136 -18.43 17.95 -13.10
C ASP A 136 -17.98 17.19 -14.37
N ILE A 137 -18.56 16.00 -14.59
CA ILE A 137 -18.23 15.14 -15.73
C ILE A 137 -18.57 15.83 -17.06
N MET A 138 -19.67 16.57 -17.12
CA MET A 138 -20.07 17.27 -18.35
C MET A 138 -19.13 18.43 -18.67
N GLY A 139 -18.72 19.18 -17.65
CA GLY A 139 -17.68 20.20 -17.79
C GLY A 139 -16.36 19.59 -18.25
N PHE A 140 -15.96 18.45 -17.68
CA PHE A 140 -14.74 17.73 -18.11
C PHE A 140 -14.81 17.31 -19.58
N LEU A 141 -15.90 16.68 -20.03
CA LEU A 141 -16.08 16.26 -21.41
C LEU A 141 -16.03 17.45 -22.38
N THR A 142 -16.65 18.58 -22.02
CA THR A 142 -16.61 19.80 -22.79
C THR A 142 -15.18 20.34 -22.93
N VAL A 143 -14.44 20.38 -21.83
CA VAL A 143 -13.03 20.85 -21.81
C VAL A 143 -12.12 19.88 -22.56
N ALA A 144 -12.35 18.57 -22.47
CA ALA A 144 -11.57 17.56 -23.17
C ALA A 144 -11.63 17.73 -24.72
N THR A 145 -12.74 18.24 -25.24
CA THR A 145 -12.90 18.55 -26.68
C THR A 145 -12.30 19.90 -27.08
N ALA A 146 -12.00 20.78 -26.12
CA ALA A 146 -11.48 22.13 -26.37
C ALA A 146 -9.93 22.19 -26.48
N GLY A 147 -9.23 21.07 -26.32
CA GLY A 147 -7.80 20.94 -26.51
C GLY A 147 -6.96 21.04 -25.23
N GLU A 148 -5.65 20.78 -25.36
CA GLU A 148 -4.72 20.61 -24.22
C GLU A 148 -4.64 21.84 -23.29
N ALA A 149 -4.70 23.05 -23.82
CA ALA A 149 -4.63 24.27 -23.02
C ALA A 149 -5.83 24.40 -22.06
N ALA A 150 -7.01 24.00 -22.51
CA ALA A 150 -8.23 24.01 -21.70
C ALA A 150 -8.17 22.93 -20.61
N ILE A 151 -7.67 21.75 -20.95
CA ILE A 151 -7.45 20.65 -19.99
C ILE A 151 -6.41 21.08 -18.92
N ALA A 152 -5.28 21.66 -19.34
CA ALA A 152 -4.24 22.12 -18.42
C ALA A 152 -4.73 23.21 -17.47
N LYS A 153 -5.61 24.09 -17.93
CA LYS A 153 -6.27 25.09 -17.08
C LYS A 153 -7.17 24.42 -16.04
N MET A 154 -8.04 23.53 -16.48
CA MET A 154 -9.00 22.85 -15.61
C MET A 154 -8.31 22.01 -14.51
N ILE A 155 -7.21 21.31 -14.84
CA ILE A 155 -6.43 20.51 -13.88
C ILE A 155 -5.82 21.38 -12.78
N ARG A 156 -5.53 22.66 -13.07
CA ARG A 156 -4.97 23.61 -12.10
C ARG A 156 -6.04 24.29 -11.23
N GLU A 157 -7.29 24.22 -11.63
CA GLU A 157 -8.40 24.76 -10.86
C GLU A 157 -8.79 23.80 -9.75
N GLU A 158 -9.14 24.33 -8.59
CA GLU A 158 -9.63 23.52 -7.49
C GLU A 158 -10.96 22.86 -7.85
N PRO A 159 -11.10 21.52 -7.71
CA PRO A 159 -12.35 20.85 -8.02
C PRO A 159 -13.50 21.34 -7.14
N LYS A 160 -14.66 21.57 -7.74
CA LYS A 160 -15.86 21.91 -6.99
C LYS A 160 -16.17 20.85 -5.94
N GLY A 161 -16.42 21.26 -4.70
CA GLY A 161 -16.76 20.35 -3.60
C GLY A 161 -15.56 19.70 -2.90
N LEU A 162 -14.33 19.87 -3.39
CA LEU A 162 -13.14 19.30 -2.72
C LEU A 162 -12.97 19.86 -1.30
N LYS A 163 -13.06 21.17 -1.11
CA LYS A 163 -12.98 21.79 0.23
C LYS A 163 -14.03 21.23 1.18
N GLN A 164 -15.26 21.08 0.71
CA GLN A 164 -16.34 20.51 1.51
C GLN A 164 -16.06 19.06 1.90
N ALA A 165 -15.52 18.26 0.98
CA ALA A 165 -15.13 16.87 1.25
C ALA A 165 -13.99 16.76 2.27
N CYS A 166 -13.05 17.71 2.28
CA CYS A 166 -11.95 17.74 3.26
C CYS A 166 -12.39 18.11 4.69
N HIS A 167 -13.61 18.63 4.87
CA HIS A 167 -14.16 19.02 6.18
C HIS A 167 -15.18 18.02 6.72
N GLN A 168 -15.46 16.94 6.02
CA GLN A 168 -16.32 15.84 6.45
C GLN A 168 -15.50 14.74 7.13
#